data_070f881e6afd8fd860340f3b5ed0ce8c
#
_entry.id   070f881e6afd8fd860340f3b5ed0ce8c
#
_cell.length_a   1.000
_cell.length_b   1.000
_cell.length_c   1.000
_cell.angle_alpha   90.00
_cell.angle_beta   90.00
_cell.angle_gamma   90.00
#
_symmetry.space_group_name_H-M   'P 1'
#
loop_
_entity.id
_entity.type
_entity.pdbx_description
1 polymer ?
#
loop_
_entity_poly.entity_id
_entity_poly.type
_entity_poly.pdbx_seq_one_letter_code
_entity_poly.pdbx_strand_id
1 'polypeptide(L)'
;MNSPAPPLVVKVGGSLFDRVVPLLEIFREVGRPVLIVPGGGKFADLVRRLAVSDTAGHWMAIAGMEQFGWYIASHGVPAAFRLTLPSEVTVLLPYCALREIDPVPHSWNVTSDTIAAWVAKELSADLLLLKSVDGIHHHRRLLSRVEDPSLTPDEVDPAFIRFVFEHGLRARVVSGRHDDRVRRALRDEAVVGTLVDPRF
;
A
#
# COMPACT_ATOMS: atom_id res chain seq x y z
N MET A 1 -25.77 -14.03 -11.19
CA MET A 1 -24.95 -14.03 -9.95
C MET A 1 -23.72 -13.19 -10.26
N ASN A 2 -23.53 -12.05 -9.60
CA ASN A 2 -22.32 -11.26 -9.81
C ASN A 2 -21.13 -12.07 -9.29
N SER A 3 -20.15 -12.33 -10.15
CA SER A 3 -18.87 -12.90 -9.68
C SER A 3 -18.33 -12.03 -8.55
N PRO A 4 -17.75 -12.62 -7.49
CA PRO A 4 -17.14 -11.84 -6.43
C PRO A 4 -16.09 -10.89 -7.04
N ALA A 5 -16.02 -9.68 -6.51
CA ALA A 5 -15.00 -8.73 -6.95
C ALA A 5 -13.60 -9.34 -6.79
N PRO A 6 -12.68 -9.13 -7.76
CA PRO A 6 -11.35 -9.70 -7.68
C PRO A 6 -10.62 -9.18 -6.43
N PRO A 7 -9.72 -9.99 -5.85
CA PRO A 7 -8.90 -9.56 -4.73
C PRO A 7 -8.15 -8.27 -5.00
N LEU A 8 -7.93 -7.49 -3.96
CA LEU A 8 -7.26 -6.19 -4.02
C LEU A 8 -6.08 -6.16 -3.06
N VAL A 9 -4.95 -5.64 -3.49
CA VAL A 9 -3.86 -5.27 -2.57
C VAL A 9 -4.14 -3.86 -2.05
N VAL A 10 -4.20 -3.71 -0.73
CA VAL A 10 -4.43 -2.42 -0.07
C VAL A 10 -3.26 -2.07 0.82
N LYS A 11 -2.52 -1.04 0.45
CA LYS A 11 -1.48 -0.53 1.34
C LYS A 11 -2.12 0.41 2.36
N VAL A 12 -1.93 0.11 3.64
CA VAL A 12 -2.34 0.99 4.74
C VAL A 12 -1.12 1.77 5.22
N GLY A 13 -1.12 3.08 4.97
CA GLY A 13 -0.02 3.97 5.35
C GLY A 13 0.17 4.01 6.86
N GLY A 14 1.42 4.08 7.32
CA GLY A 14 1.73 4.15 8.75
C GLY A 14 1.18 5.41 9.45
N SER A 15 0.91 6.48 8.71
CA SER A 15 0.20 7.68 9.20
C SER A 15 -1.27 7.45 9.52
N LEU A 16 -1.81 6.27 9.17
CA LEU A 16 -3.18 5.84 9.45
C LEU A 16 -3.26 4.87 10.62
N PHE A 17 -2.24 4.83 11.48
CA PHE A 17 -2.19 3.94 12.64
C PHE A 17 -3.44 4.10 13.54
N ASP A 18 -3.91 5.31 13.75
CA ASP A 18 -5.12 5.67 14.49
C ASP A 18 -6.42 5.31 13.76
N ARG A 19 -6.33 4.94 12.49
CA ARG A 19 -7.48 4.60 11.63
C ARG A 19 -7.64 3.09 11.39
N VAL A 20 -6.75 2.26 11.93
CA VAL A 20 -6.77 0.81 11.66
C VAL A 20 -8.13 0.19 11.95
N VAL A 21 -8.70 0.41 13.13
CA VAL A 21 -9.98 -0.21 13.49
C VAL A 21 -11.12 0.23 12.55
N PRO A 22 -11.38 1.54 12.32
CA PRO A 22 -12.38 1.96 11.34
C PRO A 22 -12.16 1.42 9.92
N LEU A 23 -10.90 1.34 9.47
CA LEU A 23 -10.60 0.80 8.13
C LEU A 23 -10.95 -0.69 8.04
N LEU A 24 -10.63 -1.48 9.07
CA LEU A 24 -10.97 -2.90 9.10
C LEU A 24 -12.48 -3.15 9.13
N GLU A 25 -13.25 -2.29 9.83
CA GLU A 25 -14.71 -2.33 9.80
C GLU A 25 -15.24 -2.10 8.39
N ILE A 26 -14.71 -1.09 7.69
CA ILE A 26 -15.09 -0.80 6.30
C ILE A 26 -14.72 -1.96 5.37
N PHE A 27 -13.54 -2.56 5.51
CA PHE A 27 -13.12 -3.68 4.67
C PHE A 27 -14.06 -4.89 4.86
N ARG A 28 -14.45 -5.18 6.10
CA ARG A 28 -15.41 -6.26 6.40
C ARG A 28 -16.81 -5.94 5.88
N GLU A 29 -17.27 -4.68 6.03
CA GLU A 29 -18.58 -4.21 5.53
C GLU A 29 -18.67 -4.37 4.00
N VAL A 30 -17.63 -3.99 3.27
CA VAL A 30 -17.62 -4.10 1.80
C VAL A 30 -17.52 -5.56 1.34
N GLY A 31 -16.87 -6.41 2.13
CA GLY A 31 -16.77 -7.86 1.88
C GLY A 31 -15.92 -8.24 0.66
N ARG A 32 -15.11 -7.32 0.12
CA ARG A 32 -14.13 -7.63 -0.92
C ARG A 32 -12.92 -8.31 -0.30
N PRO A 33 -12.36 -9.40 -0.88
CA PRO A 33 -11.10 -9.94 -0.43
C PRO A 33 -9.96 -8.92 -0.57
N VAL A 34 -9.23 -8.67 0.52
CA VAL A 34 -8.17 -7.67 0.61
C VAL A 34 -6.92 -8.26 1.21
N LEU A 35 -5.77 -8.10 0.53
CA LEU A 35 -4.45 -8.29 1.15
C LEU A 35 -3.91 -6.94 1.61
N ILE A 36 -3.86 -6.73 2.91
CA ILE A 36 -3.32 -5.50 3.49
C ILE A 36 -1.79 -5.59 3.49
N VAL A 37 -1.14 -4.61 2.88
CA VAL A 37 0.31 -4.38 3.02
C VAL A 37 0.51 -3.23 4.01
N PRO A 38 1.09 -3.50 5.20
CA PRO A 38 1.30 -2.46 6.19
C PRO A 38 2.41 -1.50 5.78
N GLY A 39 2.27 -0.22 6.09
CA GLY A 39 3.35 0.75 5.97
C GLY A 39 4.33 0.65 7.15
N GLY A 40 5.49 1.29 7.06
CA GLY A 40 6.47 1.28 8.16
C GLY A 40 6.09 2.15 9.35
N GLY A 41 5.41 3.28 9.11
CA GLY A 41 4.93 4.20 10.13
C GLY A 41 6.00 4.61 11.14
N LYS A 42 5.59 4.77 12.39
CA LYS A 42 6.47 5.17 13.50
C LYS A 42 7.68 4.26 13.68
N PHE A 43 7.58 2.99 13.30
CA PHE A 43 8.69 2.03 13.40
C PHE A 43 9.77 2.33 12.38
N ALA A 44 9.42 2.58 11.12
CA ALA A 44 10.37 2.96 10.08
C ALA A 44 10.92 4.39 10.28
N ASP A 45 10.12 5.31 10.86
CA ASP A 45 10.57 6.66 11.20
C ASP A 45 11.70 6.66 12.25
N LEU A 46 11.70 5.68 13.16
CA LEU A 46 12.82 5.48 14.08
C LEU A 46 14.08 5.07 13.30
N VAL A 47 13.96 4.12 12.37
CA VAL A 47 15.09 3.63 11.56
C VAL A 47 15.74 4.75 10.74
N ARG A 48 14.93 5.66 10.16
CA ARG A 48 15.45 6.83 9.40
C ARG A 48 16.37 7.76 10.20
N ARG A 49 16.24 7.76 11.53
CA ARG A 49 17.07 8.58 12.42
C ARG A 49 18.36 7.90 12.84
N LEU A 50 18.51 6.62 12.51
CA LEU A 50 19.71 5.85 12.85
C LEU A 50 20.73 5.98 11.73
N ALA A 51 22.01 6.13 12.10
CA ALA A 51 23.12 6.15 11.15
C ALA A 51 23.54 4.71 10.81
N VAL A 52 22.73 4.05 9.97
CA VAL A 52 22.96 2.67 9.53
C VAL A 52 23.15 2.59 8.03
N SER A 53 23.75 1.51 7.53
CA SER A 53 23.87 1.28 6.09
C SER A 53 22.50 1.11 5.44
N ASP A 54 22.40 1.38 4.13
CA ASP A 54 21.17 1.24 3.37
C ASP A 54 20.55 -0.17 3.51
N THR A 55 21.37 -1.22 3.47
CA THR A 55 20.92 -2.61 3.65
C THR A 55 20.35 -2.83 5.05
N ALA A 56 21.01 -2.35 6.11
CA ALA A 56 20.49 -2.46 7.47
C ALA A 56 19.19 -1.65 7.62
N GLY A 57 19.17 -0.42 7.14
CA GLY A 57 18.00 0.45 7.15
C GLY A 57 16.80 -0.15 6.41
N HIS A 58 17.04 -0.75 5.25
CA HIS A 58 16.03 -1.45 4.47
C HIS A 58 15.36 -2.58 5.27
N TRP A 59 16.15 -3.52 5.81
CA TRP A 59 15.59 -4.66 6.56
C TRP A 59 14.97 -4.25 7.89
N MET A 60 15.52 -3.26 8.55
CA MET A 60 14.92 -2.69 9.78
C MET A 60 13.58 -2.00 9.47
N ALA A 61 13.46 -1.29 8.34
CA ALA A 61 12.22 -0.65 7.94
C ALA A 61 11.13 -1.70 7.57
N ILE A 62 11.51 -2.79 6.88
CA ILE A 62 10.60 -3.91 6.60
C ILE A 62 10.17 -4.62 7.90
N ALA A 63 11.08 -4.81 8.86
CA ALA A 63 10.72 -5.31 10.19
C ALA A 63 9.74 -4.35 10.90
N GLY A 64 9.87 -3.04 10.68
CA GLY A 64 8.89 -2.04 11.14
C GLY A 64 7.53 -2.19 10.47
N MET A 65 7.48 -2.51 9.17
CA MET A 65 6.23 -2.86 8.49
C MET A 65 5.59 -4.10 9.10
N GLU A 66 6.38 -5.11 9.43
CA GLU A 66 5.90 -6.34 10.07
C GLU A 66 5.31 -6.07 11.47
N GLN A 67 5.95 -5.20 12.29
CA GLN A 67 5.39 -4.79 13.58
C GLN A 67 4.02 -4.13 13.42
N PHE A 68 3.86 -3.26 12.41
CA PHE A 68 2.55 -2.68 12.11
C PHE A 68 1.56 -3.73 11.58
N GLY A 69 2.02 -4.70 10.82
CA GLY A 69 1.22 -5.85 10.38
C GLY A 69 0.68 -6.66 11.56
N TRP A 70 1.51 -6.96 12.55
CA TRP A 70 1.07 -7.62 13.79
C TRP A 70 0.06 -6.79 14.59
N TYR A 71 0.23 -5.48 14.63
CA TYR A 71 -0.78 -4.60 15.23
C TYR A 71 -2.12 -4.71 14.50
N ILE A 72 -2.14 -4.70 13.16
CA ILE A 72 -3.37 -4.90 12.38
C ILE A 72 -3.97 -6.28 12.66
N ALA A 73 -3.16 -7.34 12.68
CA ALA A 73 -3.61 -8.70 12.97
C ALA A 73 -4.25 -8.84 14.35
N SER A 74 -3.75 -8.10 15.36
CA SER A 74 -4.30 -8.11 16.72
C SER A 74 -5.76 -7.65 16.81
N HIS A 75 -6.29 -7.01 15.76
CA HIS A 75 -7.69 -6.62 15.63
C HIS A 75 -8.56 -7.69 14.92
N GLY A 76 -8.12 -8.95 14.94
CA GLY A 76 -8.89 -10.09 14.43
C GLY A 76 -8.86 -10.22 12.91
N VAL A 77 -7.73 -9.86 12.30
CA VAL A 77 -7.45 -10.08 10.87
C VAL A 77 -6.44 -11.22 10.72
N PRO A 78 -6.70 -12.24 9.89
CA PRO A 78 -5.72 -13.29 9.61
C PRO A 78 -4.40 -12.72 9.09
N ALA A 79 -3.27 -13.29 9.53
CA ALA A 79 -1.95 -12.92 9.07
C ALA A 79 -1.44 -13.90 8.00
N ALA A 80 -0.91 -13.37 6.90
CA ALA A 80 -0.24 -14.13 5.85
C ALA A 80 1.27 -13.92 5.91
N PHE A 81 2.04 -15.00 5.84
CA PHE A 81 3.51 -15.00 5.83
C PHE A 81 4.08 -15.21 4.43
N ARG A 82 3.23 -15.42 3.44
CA ARG A 82 3.57 -15.64 2.03
C ARG A 82 2.65 -14.84 1.13
N LEU A 83 3.12 -14.59 -0.09
CA LEU A 83 2.33 -13.90 -1.10
C LEU A 83 1.28 -14.86 -1.67
N THR A 84 0.05 -14.66 -1.27
CA THR A 84 -1.12 -15.41 -1.77
C THR A 84 -2.30 -14.47 -1.93
N LEU A 85 -3.11 -14.71 -2.96
CA LEU A 85 -4.37 -13.98 -3.10
C LEU A 85 -5.30 -14.35 -1.93
N PRO A 86 -5.83 -13.38 -1.19
CA PRO A 86 -6.67 -13.64 -0.05
C PRO A 86 -8.09 -14.04 -0.48
N SER A 87 -8.78 -14.83 0.35
CA SER A 87 -10.23 -15.09 0.24
C SER A 87 -11.07 -14.17 1.14
N GLU A 88 -10.42 -13.48 2.05
CA GLU A 88 -11.00 -12.53 3.00
C GLU A 88 -10.03 -11.39 3.29
N VAL A 89 -10.39 -10.48 4.20
CA VAL A 89 -9.46 -9.44 4.66
C VAL A 89 -8.31 -10.08 5.43
N THR A 90 -7.11 -9.97 4.90
CA THR A 90 -5.89 -10.61 5.43
C THR A 90 -4.75 -9.60 5.47
N VAL A 91 -3.89 -9.63 6.46
CA VAL A 91 -2.70 -8.76 6.52
C VAL A 91 -1.43 -9.54 6.19
N LEU A 92 -0.63 -9.01 5.28
CA LEU A 92 0.70 -9.55 4.99
C LEU A 92 1.67 -9.17 6.11
N LEU A 93 2.41 -10.16 6.62
CA LEU A 93 3.59 -9.97 7.44
C LEU A 93 4.82 -10.05 6.49
N PRO A 94 5.36 -8.90 6.06
CA PRO A 94 6.16 -8.87 4.84
C PRO A 94 7.61 -9.35 5.02
N TYR A 95 8.12 -9.41 6.25
CA TYR A 95 9.56 -9.64 6.48
C TYR A 95 10.05 -10.96 5.89
N CYS A 96 9.36 -12.07 6.19
CA CYS A 96 9.77 -13.38 5.68
C CYS A 96 9.69 -13.46 4.16
N ALA A 97 8.57 -13.02 3.57
CA ALA A 97 8.34 -13.06 2.13
C ALA A 97 9.37 -12.21 1.37
N LEU A 98 9.64 -10.99 1.83
CA LEU A 98 10.62 -10.09 1.21
C LEU A 98 12.06 -10.57 1.43
N ARG A 99 12.38 -11.11 2.62
CA ARG A 99 13.72 -11.61 2.95
C ARG A 99 14.15 -12.77 2.08
N GLU A 100 13.22 -13.62 1.68
CA GLU A 100 13.48 -14.79 0.83
C GLU A 100 13.76 -14.37 -0.63
N ILE A 101 13.05 -13.37 -1.14
CA ILE A 101 13.07 -12.96 -2.55
C ILE A 101 14.01 -11.79 -2.81
N ASP A 102 14.13 -10.88 -1.84
CA ASP A 102 14.90 -9.62 -1.93
C ASP A 102 14.62 -8.82 -3.22
N PRO A 103 13.37 -8.42 -3.46
CA PRO A 103 12.90 -8.04 -4.79
C PRO A 103 13.17 -6.59 -5.20
N VAL A 104 13.59 -5.76 -4.25
CA VAL A 104 13.70 -4.30 -4.48
C VAL A 104 15.04 -3.75 -3.97
N PRO A 105 15.56 -2.66 -4.57
CA PRO A 105 16.79 -2.04 -4.11
C PRO A 105 16.76 -1.59 -2.65
N HIS A 106 17.86 -1.77 -1.94
CA HIS A 106 18.06 -1.25 -0.59
C HIS A 106 18.33 0.24 -0.62
N SER A 107 17.28 1.03 -0.63
CA SER A 107 17.35 2.48 -0.72
C SER A 107 16.09 3.11 -0.14
N TRP A 108 16.21 4.30 0.42
CA TRP A 108 15.06 5.09 0.86
C TRP A 108 14.21 5.64 -0.31
N ASN A 109 14.66 5.47 -1.55
CA ASN A 109 13.83 5.73 -2.73
C ASN A 109 12.73 4.66 -2.92
N VAL A 110 12.89 3.50 -2.28
CA VAL A 110 11.93 2.40 -2.27
C VAL A 110 11.46 2.18 -0.84
N THR A 111 10.18 2.42 -0.61
CA THR A 111 9.57 2.19 0.70
C THR A 111 8.31 1.34 0.59
N SER A 112 7.43 1.41 1.56
CA SER A 112 6.22 0.58 1.59
C SER A 112 5.24 0.81 0.42
N ASP A 113 5.33 1.94 -0.31
CA ASP A 113 4.46 2.19 -1.47
C ASP A 113 4.91 1.34 -2.66
N THR A 114 6.21 1.37 -3.01
CA THR A 114 6.78 0.51 -4.05
C THR A 114 6.76 -0.97 -3.66
N ILE A 115 6.99 -1.31 -2.37
CA ILE A 115 6.85 -2.69 -1.89
C ILE A 115 5.42 -3.20 -2.11
N ALA A 116 4.41 -2.39 -1.81
CA ALA A 116 3.01 -2.76 -2.06
C ALA A 116 2.70 -2.91 -3.57
N ALA A 117 3.31 -2.07 -4.42
CA ALA A 117 3.20 -2.20 -5.86
C ALA A 117 3.86 -3.49 -6.36
N TRP A 118 5.01 -3.87 -5.79
CA TRP A 118 5.63 -5.16 -6.09
C TRP A 118 4.74 -6.33 -5.66
N VAL A 119 4.15 -6.30 -4.48
CA VAL A 119 3.19 -7.32 -4.02
C VAL A 119 1.99 -7.43 -4.99
N ALA A 120 1.43 -6.30 -5.41
CA ALA A 120 0.32 -6.27 -6.36
C ALA A 120 0.71 -6.87 -7.72
N LYS A 121 1.92 -6.56 -8.22
CA LYS A 121 2.48 -7.12 -9.45
C LYS A 121 2.63 -8.65 -9.36
N GLU A 122 3.23 -9.17 -8.29
CA GLU A 122 3.42 -10.62 -8.11
C GLU A 122 2.08 -11.37 -8.05
N LEU A 123 1.05 -10.74 -7.49
CA LEU A 123 -0.29 -11.33 -7.38
C LEU A 123 -1.21 -11.01 -8.57
N SER A 124 -0.74 -10.26 -9.56
CA SER A 124 -1.54 -9.79 -10.70
C SER A 124 -2.84 -9.10 -10.24
N ALA A 125 -2.75 -8.31 -9.17
CA ALA A 125 -3.88 -7.61 -8.54
C ALA A 125 -3.78 -6.09 -8.72
N ASP A 126 -4.92 -5.40 -8.65
CA ASP A 126 -4.94 -3.94 -8.55
C ASP A 126 -4.42 -3.49 -7.18
N LEU A 127 -3.94 -2.24 -7.10
CA LEU A 127 -3.39 -1.65 -5.89
C LEU A 127 -4.20 -0.44 -5.44
N LEU A 128 -4.54 -0.40 -4.16
CA LEU A 128 -5.08 0.79 -3.49
C LEU A 128 -4.10 1.25 -2.40
N LEU A 129 -3.56 2.46 -2.54
CA LEU A 129 -2.78 3.11 -1.47
C LEU A 129 -3.70 3.98 -0.63
N LEU A 130 -3.89 3.62 0.63
CA LEU A 130 -4.55 4.47 1.62
C LEU A 130 -3.51 5.30 2.35
N LYS A 131 -3.64 6.61 2.24
CA LYS A 131 -2.73 7.61 2.81
C LYS A 131 -3.48 8.63 3.66
N SER A 132 -2.78 9.52 4.35
CA SER A 132 -3.41 10.62 5.11
C SER A 132 -3.74 11.84 4.25
N VAL A 133 -3.33 11.83 2.97
CA VAL A 133 -3.55 12.88 1.97
C VAL A 133 -4.59 12.45 0.95
N ASP A 134 -5.16 13.40 0.22
CA ASP A 134 -6.26 13.14 -0.73
C ASP A 134 -5.84 12.36 -1.98
N GLY A 135 -4.59 12.38 -2.33
CA GLY A 135 -4.00 11.77 -3.52
C GLY A 135 -2.65 12.40 -3.82
N ILE A 136 -2.23 12.39 -5.07
CA ILE A 136 -0.97 12.98 -5.54
C ILE A 136 -1.24 14.40 -6.03
N HIS A 137 -0.38 15.34 -5.63
CA HIS A 137 -0.45 16.74 -6.06
C HIS A 137 0.70 17.08 -7.01
N HIS A 138 0.40 17.93 -7.98
CA HIS A 138 1.41 18.59 -8.80
C HIS A 138 1.09 20.07 -8.84
N HIS A 139 2.07 20.94 -8.54
CA HIS A 139 1.87 22.38 -8.40
C HIS A 139 0.66 22.75 -7.51
N ARG A 140 0.51 22.07 -6.36
CA ARG A 140 -0.58 22.23 -5.38
C ARG A 140 -1.98 21.86 -5.90
N ARG A 141 -2.09 21.21 -7.04
CA ARG A 141 -3.37 20.71 -7.57
C ARG A 141 -3.41 19.20 -7.41
N LEU A 142 -4.51 18.69 -6.87
CA LEU A 142 -4.75 17.24 -6.83
C LEU A 142 -4.90 16.74 -8.26
N LEU A 143 -4.08 15.77 -8.62
CA LEU A 143 -4.19 15.10 -9.89
C LEU A 143 -5.29 14.03 -9.83
N SER A 144 -6.22 14.04 -10.76
CA SER A 144 -7.15 12.91 -10.94
C SER A 144 -6.43 11.68 -11.48
N ARG A 145 -5.36 11.90 -12.26
CA ARG A 145 -4.55 10.87 -12.89
C ARG A 145 -3.10 11.32 -13.02
N VAL A 146 -2.17 10.37 -12.91
CA VAL A 146 -0.76 10.53 -13.29
C VAL A 146 -0.54 9.96 -14.68
N GLU A 147 0.01 10.79 -15.58
CA GLU A 147 0.32 10.45 -16.98
C GLU A 147 1.84 10.46 -17.26
N ASP A 148 2.61 11.11 -16.39
CA ASP A 148 4.07 11.22 -16.51
C ASP A 148 4.77 10.23 -15.57
N PRO A 149 5.46 9.20 -16.12
CA PRO A 149 6.19 8.23 -15.30
C PRO A 149 7.41 8.82 -14.58
N SER A 150 7.86 10.01 -14.97
CA SER A 150 9.00 10.68 -14.34
C SER A 150 8.61 11.53 -13.12
N LEU A 151 7.32 11.69 -12.86
CA LEU A 151 6.83 12.46 -11.71
C LEU A 151 7.28 11.82 -10.38
N THR A 152 7.87 12.63 -9.52
CA THR A 152 8.34 12.21 -8.18
C THR A 152 7.68 13.06 -7.10
N PRO A 153 6.40 12.83 -6.77
CA PRO A 153 5.67 13.62 -5.77
C PRO A 153 6.02 13.18 -4.35
N ASP A 154 5.86 14.08 -3.40
CA ASP A 154 6.17 13.82 -1.98
C ASP A 154 5.19 12.82 -1.31
N GLU A 155 4.03 12.61 -1.90
CA GLU A 155 2.99 11.75 -1.32
C GLU A 155 3.27 10.26 -1.45
N VAL A 156 4.14 9.84 -2.36
CA VAL A 156 4.58 8.45 -2.55
C VAL A 156 6.09 8.38 -2.61
N ASP A 157 6.67 7.20 -2.42
CA ASP A 157 8.13 7.09 -2.53
C ASP A 157 8.62 7.32 -3.98
N PRO A 158 9.88 7.78 -4.16
CA PRO A 158 10.38 8.21 -5.47
C PRO A 158 10.32 7.13 -6.57
N ALA A 159 10.37 5.85 -6.21
CA ALA A 159 10.36 4.76 -7.19
C ALA A 159 8.92 4.33 -7.59
N PHE A 160 7.90 4.71 -6.80
CA PHE A 160 6.55 4.16 -6.92
C PHE A 160 5.92 4.36 -8.30
N ILE A 161 5.86 5.61 -8.79
CA ILE A 161 5.18 5.92 -10.06
C ILE A 161 5.87 5.20 -11.20
N ARG A 162 7.20 5.31 -11.26
CA ARG A 162 7.98 4.63 -12.27
C ARG A 162 7.76 3.12 -12.24
N PHE A 163 7.77 2.51 -11.06
CA PHE A 163 7.50 1.07 -10.89
C PHE A 163 6.12 0.67 -11.43
N VAL A 164 5.08 1.46 -11.12
CA VAL A 164 3.71 1.21 -11.62
C VAL A 164 3.66 1.23 -13.14
N PHE A 165 4.32 2.23 -13.76
CA PHE A 165 4.36 2.36 -15.23
C PHE A 165 5.15 1.23 -15.88
N GLU A 166 6.35 0.91 -15.40
CA GLU A 166 7.22 -0.14 -15.95
C GLU A 166 6.56 -1.53 -15.91
N HIS A 167 5.68 -1.76 -14.96
CA HIS A 167 5.02 -3.06 -14.79
C HIS A 167 3.54 -3.08 -15.22
N GLY A 168 3.02 -2.01 -15.81
CA GLY A 168 1.65 -1.96 -16.31
C GLY A 168 0.58 -2.14 -15.22
N LEU A 169 0.87 -1.69 -13.99
CA LEU A 169 -0.05 -1.84 -12.87
C LEU A 169 -1.14 -0.77 -12.89
N ARG A 170 -2.29 -1.11 -12.30
CA ARG A 170 -3.31 -0.14 -11.95
C ARG A 170 -3.23 0.14 -10.45
N ALA A 171 -2.89 1.37 -10.08
CA ALA A 171 -2.82 1.80 -8.71
C ALA A 171 -3.71 3.03 -8.48
N ARG A 172 -4.30 3.15 -7.30
CA ARG A 172 -5.08 4.31 -6.90
C ARG A 172 -4.60 4.81 -5.53
N VAL A 173 -4.39 6.11 -5.40
CA VAL A 173 -4.02 6.77 -4.14
C VAL A 173 -5.23 7.52 -3.61
N VAL A 174 -5.69 7.18 -2.40
CA VAL A 174 -6.92 7.72 -1.79
C VAL A 174 -6.67 8.03 -0.31
N SER A 175 -7.37 9.02 0.20
CA SER A 175 -7.33 9.32 1.63
C SER A 175 -8.05 8.24 2.45
N GLY A 176 -7.31 7.59 3.35
CA GLY A 176 -7.85 6.68 4.37
C GLY A 176 -8.49 7.39 5.56
N ARG A 177 -8.54 8.73 5.53
CA ARG A 177 -9.20 9.56 6.56
C ARG A 177 -10.70 9.74 6.31
N HIS A 178 -11.20 9.40 5.13
CA HIS A 178 -12.59 9.57 4.70
C HIS A 178 -13.24 8.22 4.41
N ASP A 179 -14.12 7.75 5.28
CA ASP A 179 -14.73 6.43 5.24
C ASP A 179 -15.48 6.15 3.93
N ASP A 180 -16.25 7.11 3.44
CA ASP A 180 -17.01 7.01 2.19
C ASP A 180 -16.07 6.83 0.97
N ARG A 181 -14.92 7.52 0.97
CA ARG A 181 -13.92 7.38 -0.10
C ARG A 181 -13.30 6.00 -0.08
N VAL A 182 -13.00 5.46 1.10
CA VAL A 182 -12.47 4.09 1.25
C VAL A 182 -13.48 3.07 0.75
N ARG A 183 -14.77 3.18 1.14
CA ARG A 183 -15.85 2.30 0.65
C ARG A 183 -15.96 2.32 -0.88
N ARG A 184 -16.00 3.52 -1.47
CA ARG A 184 -16.08 3.68 -2.93
C ARG A 184 -14.87 3.12 -3.64
N ALA A 185 -13.66 3.39 -3.13
CA ALA A 185 -12.43 2.84 -3.71
C ALA A 185 -12.39 1.31 -3.68
N LEU A 186 -12.85 0.70 -2.58
CA LEU A 186 -12.96 -0.76 -2.46
C LEU A 186 -13.97 -1.38 -3.43
N ARG A 187 -15.01 -0.63 -3.80
CA ARG A 187 -16.01 -1.04 -4.81
C ARG A 187 -15.62 -0.69 -6.25
N ASP A 188 -14.42 -0.15 -6.44
CA ASP A 188 -13.91 0.37 -7.72
C ASP A 188 -14.80 1.49 -8.33
N GLU A 189 -15.48 2.24 -7.49
CA GLU A 189 -16.29 3.40 -7.89
C GLU A 189 -15.42 4.66 -8.07
N ALA A 190 -15.98 5.65 -8.75
CA ALA A 190 -15.34 6.96 -8.87
C ALA A 190 -15.20 7.62 -7.49
N VAL A 191 -14.01 8.09 -7.17
CA VAL A 191 -13.68 8.66 -5.85
C VAL A 191 -12.64 9.77 -5.98
N VAL A 192 -12.67 10.71 -5.04
CA VAL A 192 -11.59 11.72 -4.92
C VAL A 192 -10.29 11.01 -4.55
N GLY A 193 -9.28 11.18 -5.39
CA GLY A 193 -7.98 10.53 -5.29
C GLY A 193 -7.24 10.61 -6.61
N THR A 194 -6.12 9.92 -6.72
CA THR A 194 -5.29 9.90 -7.94
C THR A 194 -5.21 8.48 -8.50
N LEU A 195 -5.54 8.32 -9.77
CA LEU A 195 -5.31 7.09 -10.51
C LEU A 195 -3.89 7.13 -11.12
N VAL A 196 -3.13 6.07 -10.93
CA VAL A 196 -1.85 5.81 -11.60
C VAL A 196 -2.05 4.54 -12.43
N ASP A 197 -2.27 4.69 -13.73
CA ASP A 197 -2.58 3.59 -14.63
C ASP A 197 -1.97 3.87 -16.03
N PRO A 198 -0.93 3.14 -16.43
CA PRO A 198 -0.25 3.34 -17.71
C PRO A 198 -1.03 2.80 -18.92
N ARG A 199 -2.13 2.09 -18.71
CA ARG A 199 -2.88 1.40 -19.78
C ARG A 199 -3.80 2.30 -20.61
N PHE A 200 -3.82 3.61 -20.34
CA PHE A 200 -4.66 4.59 -21.05
C PHE A 200 -3.88 5.85 -21.39
#